data_3481818c935123471f09647e4a597b74
#
_entry.id   3481818c935123471f09647e4a597b74
#
_cell.length_a   1.000
_cell.length_b   1.000
_cell.length_c   1.000
_cell.angle_alpha   90.00
_cell.angle_beta   90.00
_cell.angle_gamma   90.00
#
_symmetry.space_group_name_H-M   'P 1'
#
loop_
_entity.id
_entity.type
_entity.pdbx_description
1 polymer ?
#
loop_
_entity_poly.entity_id
_entity_poly.type
_entity_poly.pdbx_seq_one_letter_code
_entity_poly.pdbx_strand_id
1 'polypeptide(L)'
;MRQIDDAKGLEAVKQWQEGGTARPVVALATRWSLGKLERLLPGHAVEVRVPPFGAVQILGGTTHRRGTPPAVVEMNASTWLELVTGKVVWSQALENGDITASGQRADLSAHFPLIGF
;
A
#
# COMPACT_ATOMS: atom_id res chain seq x y z
N MET A 1 -6.52 -2.30 -11.31
CA MET A 1 -5.10 -2.63 -11.49
C MET A 1 -4.95 -4.03 -12.05
N ARG A 2 -4.05 -4.22 -13.01
CA ARG A 2 -3.79 -5.53 -13.57
C ARG A 2 -3.23 -6.49 -12.52
N GLN A 3 -3.79 -7.68 -12.45
CA GLN A 3 -3.32 -8.67 -11.49
C GLN A 3 -1.97 -9.25 -11.90
N ILE A 4 -1.06 -9.26 -10.97
CA ILE A 4 0.28 -9.81 -11.14
C ILE A 4 0.32 -11.17 -10.46
N ASP A 5 0.97 -12.14 -11.08
CA ASP A 5 1.15 -13.48 -10.53
C ASP A 5 1.81 -13.41 -9.15
N ASP A 6 1.26 -14.14 -8.18
CA ASP A 6 1.73 -14.09 -6.79
C ASP A 6 3.19 -14.55 -6.65
N ALA A 7 3.60 -15.56 -7.41
CA ALA A 7 4.99 -16.03 -7.35
C ALA A 7 5.97 -14.94 -7.79
N LYS A 8 5.62 -14.21 -8.84
CA LYS A 8 6.45 -13.11 -9.34
C LYS A 8 6.46 -11.94 -8.36
N GLY A 9 5.30 -11.62 -7.78
CA GLY A 9 5.19 -10.55 -6.80
C GLY A 9 5.98 -10.83 -5.53
N LEU A 10 5.85 -12.02 -4.98
CA LEU A 10 6.60 -12.44 -3.80
C LEU A 10 8.11 -12.44 -4.05
N GLU A 11 8.52 -12.91 -5.21
CA GLU A 11 9.94 -12.90 -5.58
C GLU A 11 10.49 -11.48 -5.63
N ALA A 12 9.73 -10.55 -6.20
CA ALA A 12 10.14 -9.14 -6.24
C ALA A 12 10.27 -8.54 -4.84
N VAL A 13 9.34 -8.86 -3.94
CA VAL A 13 9.41 -8.40 -2.55
C VAL A 13 10.66 -8.97 -1.87
N LYS A 14 10.96 -10.25 -2.07
CA LYS A 14 12.16 -10.88 -1.52
C LYS A 14 13.44 -10.23 -2.05
N GLN A 15 13.49 -9.98 -3.35
CA GLN A 15 14.65 -9.31 -3.95
C GLN A 15 14.85 -7.92 -3.34
N TRP A 16 13.75 -7.19 -3.13
CA TRP A 16 13.82 -5.89 -2.49
C TRP A 16 14.34 -6.01 -1.05
N GLN A 17 13.87 -6.99 -0.29
CA GLN A 17 14.33 -7.22 1.08
C GLN A 17 15.81 -7.55 1.14
N GLU A 18 16.34 -8.19 0.11
CA GLU A 18 17.75 -8.54 -0.01
C GLU A 18 18.61 -7.40 -0.55
N GLY A 19 18.04 -6.20 -0.65
CA GLY A 19 18.75 -5.01 -1.11
C GLY A 19 18.55 -4.65 -2.57
N GLY A 20 17.65 -5.34 -3.28
CA GLY A 20 17.35 -5.05 -4.69
C GLY A 20 16.55 -3.77 -4.84
N THR A 21 17.24 -2.69 -5.23
CA THR A 21 16.61 -1.36 -5.39
C THR A 21 16.40 -0.98 -6.85
N ALA A 22 16.62 -1.90 -7.77
CA ALA A 22 16.40 -1.66 -9.19
C ALA A 22 14.93 -1.30 -9.42
N ARG A 23 14.69 -0.28 -10.25
CA ARG A 23 13.34 0.22 -10.52
C ARG A 23 12.33 -0.87 -10.92
N PRO A 24 12.68 -1.82 -11.81
CA PRO A 24 11.72 -2.89 -12.15
C PRO A 24 11.32 -3.77 -10.98
N VAL A 25 12.24 -4.05 -10.07
CA VAL A 25 11.96 -4.84 -8.85
C VAL A 25 11.02 -4.08 -7.94
N VAL A 26 11.34 -2.82 -7.66
CA VAL A 26 10.51 -1.95 -6.81
C VAL A 26 9.12 -1.77 -7.42
N ALA A 27 9.04 -1.53 -8.72
CA ALA A 27 7.77 -1.36 -9.42
C ALA A 27 6.90 -2.61 -9.31
N LEU A 28 7.47 -3.77 -9.55
CA LEU A 28 6.74 -5.04 -9.51
C LEU A 28 6.26 -5.35 -8.10
N ALA A 29 7.15 -5.23 -7.12
CA ALA A 29 6.82 -5.47 -5.70
C ALA A 29 5.70 -4.53 -5.23
N THR A 30 5.78 -3.25 -5.58
CA THR A 30 4.80 -2.24 -5.19
C THR A 30 3.44 -2.51 -5.83
N ARG A 31 3.41 -2.73 -7.14
CA ARG A 31 2.14 -2.97 -7.85
C ARG A 31 1.47 -4.25 -7.42
N TRP A 32 2.25 -5.31 -7.22
CA TRP A 32 1.70 -6.58 -6.75
C TRP A 32 1.09 -6.44 -5.36
N SER A 33 1.78 -5.80 -4.42
CA SER A 33 1.30 -5.65 -3.06
C SER A 33 0.12 -4.69 -2.95
N LEU A 34 0.08 -3.64 -3.76
CA LEU A 34 -1.11 -2.78 -3.86
C LEU A 34 -2.31 -3.58 -4.37
N GLY A 35 -2.13 -4.40 -5.39
CA GLY A 35 -3.19 -5.27 -5.90
C GLY A 35 -3.67 -6.27 -4.87
N LYS A 36 -2.77 -6.81 -4.05
CA LYS A 36 -3.11 -7.69 -2.94
C LYS A 36 -3.97 -6.97 -1.91
N LEU A 37 -3.59 -5.75 -1.53
CA LEU A 37 -4.37 -4.94 -0.60
C LEU A 37 -5.78 -4.69 -1.14
N GLU A 38 -5.89 -4.33 -2.40
CA GLU A 38 -7.17 -4.09 -3.06
C GLU A 38 -8.09 -5.32 -3.02
N ARG A 39 -7.53 -6.49 -3.24
CA ARG A 39 -8.31 -7.75 -3.19
C ARG A 39 -8.72 -8.14 -1.77
N LEU A 40 -7.86 -7.86 -0.79
CA LEU A 40 -8.15 -8.17 0.61
C LEU A 40 -9.17 -7.22 1.21
N LEU A 41 -9.17 -5.98 0.78
CA LEU A 41 -9.99 -4.91 1.36
C LEU A 41 -10.74 -4.15 0.25
N PRO A 42 -11.66 -4.81 -0.47
CA PRO A 42 -12.32 -4.15 -1.59
C PRO A 42 -13.19 -2.98 -1.14
N GLY A 43 -13.25 -1.95 -1.96
CA GLY A 43 -14.08 -0.76 -1.71
C GLY A 43 -13.48 0.51 -2.28
N HIS A 44 -14.10 1.64 -1.95
CA HIS A 44 -13.71 2.93 -2.49
C HIS A 44 -13.63 4.03 -1.43
N ALA A 45 -13.54 3.65 -0.14
CA ALA A 45 -13.53 4.62 0.94
C ALA A 45 -12.18 5.31 1.14
N VAL A 46 -11.09 4.63 0.78
CA VAL A 46 -9.72 5.13 0.95
C VAL A 46 -8.93 4.89 -0.32
N GLU A 47 -8.23 5.92 -0.80
CA GLU A 47 -7.28 5.78 -1.90
C GLU A 47 -5.87 5.70 -1.33
N VAL A 48 -5.15 4.65 -1.69
CA VAL A 48 -3.74 4.46 -1.31
C VAL A 48 -2.89 4.72 -2.55
N ARG A 49 -2.02 5.72 -2.46
CA ARG A 49 -1.16 6.17 -3.55
C ARG A 49 0.30 5.91 -3.23
N VAL A 50 0.99 5.27 -4.15
CA VAL A 50 2.44 5.04 -4.06
C VAL A 50 3.07 5.49 -5.39
N PRO A 51 3.19 6.80 -5.61
CA PRO A 51 3.72 7.29 -6.88
C PRO A 51 5.19 6.92 -7.04
N PRO A 52 5.66 6.70 -8.26
CA PRO A 52 4.92 6.74 -9.52
C PRO A 52 4.31 5.38 -9.90
N PHE A 53 4.29 4.41 -9.00
CA PHE A 53 4.03 3.01 -9.36
C PHE A 53 2.55 2.63 -9.40
N GLY A 54 1.70 3.26 -8.61
CA GLY A 54 0.28 2.95 -8.66
C GLY A 54 -0.53 3.56 -7.54
N ALA A 55 -1.84 3.34 -7.63
CA ALA A 55 -2.82 3.71 -6.62
C ALA A 55 -3.96 2.71 -6.66
N VAL A 56 -4.54 2.42 -5.50
CA VAL A 56 -5.70 1.55 -5.39
C VAL A 56 -6.72 2.17 -4.45
N GLN A 57 -7.98 1.81 -4.60
CA GLN A 57 -9.03 2.18 -3.67
C GLN A 57 -9.41 0.95 -2.85
N ILE A 58 -9.60 1.14 -1.56
CA ILE A 58 -9.88 0.08 -0.61
C ILE A 58 -10.97 0.46 0.38
N LEU A 59 -11.43 -0.52 1.10
CA LEU A 59 -12.40 -0.47 2.17
C LEU A 59 -13.79 -0.11 1.68
N GLY A 60 -14.71 -1.05 1.88
CA GLY A 60 -16.11 -0.83 1.70
C GLY A 60 -16.62 0.14 2.75
N GLY A 61 -17.51 1.02 2.35
CA GLY A 61 -18.08 1.99 3.27
C GLY A 61 -19.58 1.96 3.25
N THR A 62 -20.13 2.32 4.39
CA THR A 62 -21.51 2.71 4.49
C THR A 62 -21.65 4.05 3.78
N THR A 63 -22.62 4.17 2.93
CA THR A 63 -23.09 5.41 2.30
C THR A 63 -22.01 6.38 1.84
N HIS A 64 -21.61 6.20 0.61
CA HIS A 64 -20.83 7.20 -0.09
C HIS A 64 -21.72 8.44 -0.28
N ARG A 65 -21.50 9.49 0.48
CA ARG A 65 -22.18 10.75 0.24
C ARG A 65 -21.56 11.42 -0.98
N ARG A 66 -22.43 11.77 -1.91
CA ARG A 66 -22.05 12.51 -3.11
C ARG A 66 -21.25 13.75 -2.72
N GLY A 67 -20.06 13.92 -3.29
CA GLY A 67 -19.22 15.09 -3.01
C GLY A 67 -18.25 14.95 -1.86
N THR A 68 -18.30 13.85 -1.08
CA THR A 68 -17.28 13.60 -0.07
C THR A 68 -16.11 12.91 -0.73
N PRO A 69 -14.91 13.51 -0.77
CA PRO A 69 -13.74 12.84 -1.35
C PRO A 69 -13.37 11.64 -0.49
N PRO A 70 -12.81 10.59 -1.09
CA PRO A 70 -12.29 9.47 -0.32
C PRO A 70 -11.14 9.96 0.57
N ALA A 71 -10.88 9.25 1.66
CA ALA A 71 -9.65 9.45 2.39
C ALA A 71 -8.47 9.12 1.48
N VAL A 72 -7.34 9.78 1.67
CA VAL A 72 -6.15 9.57 0.85
C VAL A 72 -4.97 9.25 1.75
N VAL A 73 -4.26 8.19 1.42
CA VAL A 73 -3.00 7.81 2.06
C VAL A 73 -1.94 7.76 0.97
N GLU A 74 -0.87 8.51 1.15
CA GLU A 74 0.19 8.58 0.16
C GLU A 74 1.55 8.39 0.81
N MET A 75 2.43 7.67 0.14
CA MET A 75 3.80 7.41 0.59
C MET A 75 4.65 6.99 -0.59
N ASN A 76 5.99 7.04 -0.41
CA ASN A 76 6.88 6.51 -1.42
C ASN A 76 6.96 4.98 -1.35
N ALA A 77 7.56 4.38 -2.37
CA ALA A 77 7.63 2.92 -2.47
C ALA A 77 8.45 2.28 -1.35
N SER A 78 9.53 2.91 -0.91
CA SER A 78 10.32 2.38 0.20
C SER A 78 9.50 2.24 1.47
N THR A 79 8.79 3.29 1.84
CA THR A 79 7.92 3.27 3.01
C THR A 79 6.81 2.23 2.86
N TRP A 80 6.20 2.18 1.68
CA TRP A 80 5.16 1.20 1.39
C TRP A 80 5.65 -0.24 1.58
N LEU A 81 6.79 -0.58 0.99
CA LEU A 81 7.33 -1.94 1.09
C LEU A 81 7.81 -2.26 2.52
N GLU A 82 8.31 -1.28 3.26
CA GLU A 82 8.65 -1.46 4.67
C GLU A 82 7.41 -1.77 5.52
N LEU A 83 6.29 -1.11 5.26
CA LEU A 83 5.03 -1.40 5.94
C LEU A 83 4.50 -2.78 5.56
N VAL A 84 4.51 -3.10 4.27
CA VAL A 84 4.01 -4.38 3.75
C VAL A 84 4.73 -5.57 4.37
N THR A 85 6.03 -5.45 4.55
CA THR A 85 6.88 -6.52 5.08
C THR A 85 7.03 -6.50 6.60
N GLY A 86 6.51 -5.47 7.26
CA GLY A 86 6.62 -5.33 8.72
C GLY A 86 7.95 -4.77 9.20
N LYS A 87 8.79 -4.27 8.31
CA LYS A 87 10.08 -3.68 8.66
C LYS A 87 9.89 -2.38 9.44
N VAL A 88 8.84 -1.64 9.19
CA VAL A 88 8.46 -0.44 9.93
C VAL A 88 6.99 -0.56 10.32
N VAL A 89 6.61 0.01 11.46
CA VAL A 89 5.22 0.06 11.89
C VAL A 89 4.59 1.37 11.44
N TRP A 90 3.28 1.35 11.22
CA TRP A 90 2.52 2.51 10.74
C TRP A 90 2.74 3.76 11.56
N SER A 91 2.64 3.65 12.90
CA SER A 91 2.77 4.81 13.78
C SER A 91 4.14 5.49 13.66
N GLN A 92 5.19 4.70 13.49
CA GLN A 92 6.55 5.23 13.33
C GLN A 92 6.71 5.96 11.99
N ALA A 93 6.20 5.38 10.91
CA ALA A 93 6.27 6.01 9.60
C ALA A 93 5.44 7.29 9.55
N LEU A 94 4.28 7.29 10.19
CA LEU A 94 3.42 8.48 10.27
C LEU A 94 4.10 9.59 11.06
N GLU A 95 4.67 9.26 12.22
CA GLU A 95 5.38 10.20 13.06
C GLU A 95 6.60 10.79 12.36
N ASN A 96 7.30 9.99 11.58
CA ASN A 96 8.46 10.44 10.80
C ASN A 96 8.08 11.34 9.62
N GLY A 97 6.79 11.45 9.29
CA GLY A 97 6.34 12.21 8.13
C GLY A 97 6.47 11.46 6.81
N ASP A 98 6.70 10.15 6.86
CA ASP A 98 6.85 9.32 5.67
C ASP A 98 5.51 8.94 5.04
N ILE A 99 4.41 9.09 5.79
CA ILE A 99 3.06 8.85 5.32
C ILE A 99 2.28 10.15 5.40
N THR A 100 1.57 10.49 4.33
CA THR A 100 0.57 11.55 4.33
C THR A 100 -0.80 10.91 4.34
N ALA A 101 -1.59 11.16 5.37
CA ALA A 101 -2.91 10.57 5.52
C ALA A 101 -3.93 11.66 5.80
N SER A 102 -5.02 11.69 5.03
CA SER A 102 -6.08 12.69 5.17
C SER A 102 -7.44 12.06 5.00
N GLY A 103 -8.43 12.58 5.72
CA GLY A 103 -9.81 12.11 5.67
C GLY A 103 -10.12 11.05 6.71
N GLN A 104 -11.40 10.65 6.74
CA GLN A 104 -11.85 9.61 7.66
C GLN A 104 -11.38 8.23 7.19
N ARG A 105 -11.09 7.34 8.14
CA ARG A 105 -10.62 5.97 7.88
C ARG A 105 -9.24 5.91 7.23
N ALA A 106 -8.45 6.98 7.34
CA ALA A 106 -7.10 7.03 6.79
C ALA A 106 -6.06 6.31 7.67
N ASP A 107 -6.44 5.82 8.84
CA ASP A 107 -5.56 5.01 9.68
C ASP A 107 -5.64 3.55 9.24
N LEU A 108 -4.60 3.08 8.59
CA LEU A 108 -4.51 1.73 8.05
C LEU A 108 -3.63 0.81 8.90
N SER A 109 -3.29 1.23 10.13
CA SER A 109 -2.35 0.50 10.99
C SER A 109 -2.74 -0.96 11.23
N ALA A 110 -4.04 -1.26 11.32
CA ALA A 110 -4.54 -2.61 11.59
C ALA A 110 -4.30 -3.59 10.42
N HIS A 111 -3.96 -3.08 9.23
CA HIS A 111 -3.83 -3.90 8.02
C HIS A 111 -2.39 -4.29 7.69
N PHE A 112 -1.42 -3.80 8.46
CA PHE A 112 -0.01 -4.09 8.20
C PHE A 112 0.60 -4.92 9.34
N PRO A 113 1.56 -5.81 9.03
CA PRO A 113 2.09 -6.09 7.71
C PRO A 113 1.10 -6.90 6.85
N LEU A 114 1.25 -6.81 5.54
CA LEU A 114 0.45 -7.63 4.60
C LEU A 114 1.07 -9.00 4.38
N ILE A 115 2.38 -9.09 4.55
CA ILE A 115 3.15 -10.29 4.25
C ILE A 115 4.06 -10.55 5.44
N GLY A 116 3.98 -11.75 6.00
CA GLY A 116 4.90 -12.20 7.03
C GLY A 116 6.10 -12.91 6.40
N PHE A 117 7.25 -12.34 6.54
CA PHE A 117 8.50 -12.97 6.17
C PHE A 117 9.37 -13.17 7.40
#